data_0a184c0de097d74a4b5171641a75fa65
#
_entry.id   0a184c0de097d74a4b5171641a75fa65
#
_cell.length_a   1.000
_cell.length_b   1.000
_cell.length_c   1.000
_cell.angle_alpha   90.00
_cell.angle_beta   90.00
_cell.angle_gamma   90.00
#
_symmetry.space_group_name_H-M   'P 1'
#
loop_
_entity.id
_entity.type
_entity.pdbx_description
1 polymer ?
#
loop_
_entity_poly.entity_id
_entity_poly.type
_entity_poly.pdbx_seq_one_letter_code
_entity_poly.pdbx_strand_id
1 'polypeptide(L)'
;MLDYLLPLLPRPEIEIEQDAFYDWLVSRRTEVVGVACEDGSCPLSRYLTEYYHKHYFVGGDACGPSSNPASYDLPSWASAFVHRLDNRAGYQEQPITGSQALEVYEWATHAHILLFDEFLSSDELAFA
;
A
#
# COMPACT_ATOMS: atom_id res chain seq x y z
N MET A 1 -18.00 7.90 -27.39
CA MET A 1 -19.16 8.02 -26.48
C MET A 1 -18.95 7.22 -25.21
N LEU A 2 -18.66 5.92 -25.36
CA LEU A 2 -18.38 5.10 -24.18
C LEU A 2 -17.15 5.55 -23.42
N ASP A 3 -16.19 6.13 -24.12
CA ASP A 3 -14.97 6.64 -23.49
C ASP A 3 -15.23 7.70 -22.46
N TYR A 4 -16.31 8.46 -22.60
CA TYR A 4 -16.67 9.46 -21.62
C TYR A 4 -17.19 8.85 -20.33
N LEU A 5 -17.80 7.68 -20.43
CA LEU A 5 -18.40 7.03 -19.29
C LEU A 5 -17.42 6.19 -18.50
N LEU A 6 -16.39 5.65 -19.17
CA LEU A 6 -15.42 4.79 -18.53
C LEU A 6 -14.73 5.44 -17.33
N PRO A 7 -14.29 6.70 -17.42
CA PRO A 7 -13.66 7.34 -16.26
C PRO A 7 -14.63 7.59 -15.11
N LEU A 8 -15.93 7.54 -15.37
CA LEU A 8 -16.95 7.76 -14.35
C LEU A 8 -17.36 6.49 -13.63
N LEU A 9 -17.01 5.34 -14.18
CA LEU A 9 -17.33 4.08 -13.55
C LEU A 9 -16.33 3.79 -12.43
N PRO A 10 -16.82 3.39 -11.24
CA PRO A 10 -15.90 3.05 -10.16
C PRO A 10 -15.09 1.81 -10.53
N ARG A 11 -13.81 1.83 -10.17
CA ARG A 11 -12.97 0.66 -10.32
C ARG A 11 -13.24 -0.28 -9.16
N PRO A 12 -13.18 -1.58 -9.38
CA PRO A 12 -13.28 -2.51 -8.27
C PRO A 12 -12.07 -2.37 -7.35
N GLU A 13 -12.29 -2.60 -6.08
CA GLU A 13 -11.20 -2.63 -5.12
C GLU A 13 -10.53 -4.00 -5.18
N ILE A 14 -9.20 -4.04 -5.18
CA ILE A 14 -8.48 -5.29 -5.17
C ILE A 14 -8.59 -5.92 -3.78
N GLU A 15 -8.71 -7.23 -3.74
CA GLU A 15 -8.68 -7.96 -2.48
C GLU A 15 -7.24 -8.21 -2.08
N ILE A 16 -6.86 -7.67 -0.92
CA ILE A 16 -5.56 -7.93 -0.32
C ILE A 16 -5.82 -8.35 1.12
N GLU A 17 -5.47 -9.58 1.43
CA GLU A 17 -5.61 -10.07 2.78
C GLU A 17 -4.50 -9.49 3.65
N GLN A 18 -4.88 -8.66 4.63
CA GLN A 18 -3.92 -7.96 5.48
C GLN A 18 -3.01 -8.92 6.23
N ASP A 19 -3.57 -9.97 6.81
CA ASP A 19 -2.78 -10.92 7.59
C ASP A 19 -1.76 -11.64 6.73
N ALA A 20 -2.12 -11.99 5.52
CA ALA A 20 -1.20 -12.64 4.59
C ALA A 20 -0.05 -11.72 4.21
N PHE A 21 -0.34 -10.45 3.96
CA PHE A 21 0.69 -9.47 3.67
C PHE A 21 1.60 -9.25 4.88
N TYR A 22 1.01 -9.14 6.05
CA TYR A 22 1.77 -9.02 7.30
C TYR A 22 2.73 -10.20 7.48
N ASP A 23 2.22 -11.42 7.33
CA ASP A 23 3.04 -12.62 7.46
C ASP A 23 4.16 -12.68 6.43
N TRP A 24 3.88 -12.22 5.22
CA TRP A 24 4.87 -12.15 4.16
C TRP A 24 6.02 -11.21 4.55
N LEU A 25 5.70 -10.07 5.14
CA LEU A 25 6.72 -9.13 5.64
C LEU A 25 7.49 -9.73 6.82
N VAL A 26 6.79 -10.33 7.76
CA VAL A 26 7.42 -10.93 8.95
C VAL A 26 8.44 -11.98 8.56
N SER A 27 8.10 -12.81 7.58
CA SER A 27 9.00 -13.86 7.12
C SER A 27 10.24 -13.33 6.39
N ARG A 28 10.24 -12.02 6.05
CA ARG A 28 11.31 -11.39 5.28
C ARG A 28 11.90 -10.17 5.98
N ARG A 29 11.91 -10.19 7.31
CA ARG A 29 12.36 -9.03 8.10
C ARG A 29 13.72 -8.50 7.73
N THR A 30 14.66 -9.40 7.47
CA THR A 30 16.04 -9.02 7.20
C THR A 30 16.36 -8.91 5.71
N GLU A 31 15.37 -9.15 4.87
CA GLU A 31 15.56 -9.10 3.43
C GLU A 31 15.01 -7.79 2.87
N VAL A 32 15.56 -7.36 1.76
CA VAL A 32 14.98 -6.26 1.00
C VAL A 32 13.72 -6.80 0.31
N VAL A 33 12.57 -6.24 0.66
CA VAL A 33 11.29 -6.68 0.12
C VAL A 33 10.79 -5.83 -1.04
N GLY A 34 11.49 -4.74 -1.34
CA GLY A 34 11.11 -3.88 -2.46
C GLY A 34 11.84 -2.57 -2.41
N VAL A 35 11.48 -1.69 -3.34
CA VAL A 35 12.07 -0.37 -3.49
C VAL A 35 10.95 0.67 -3.39
N ALA A 36 11.07 1.60 -2.44
CA ALA A 36 10.10 2.69 -2.30
C ALA A 36 10.11 3.57 -3.54
N CYS A 37 8.97 4.16 -3.85
CA CYS A 37 8.78 5.06 -5.01
C CYS A 37 8.98 4.37 -6.36
N GLU A 38 8.87 3.06 -6.39
CA GLU A 38 9.02 2.27 -7.61
C GLU A 38 7.77 1.42 -7.78
N ASP A 39 6.90 1.83 -8.69
CA ASP A 39 5.58 1.22 -8.87
C ASP A 39 5.63 -0.27 -9.19
N GLY A 40 6.67 -0.70 -9.86
CA GLY A 40 6.81 -2.09 -10.29
C GLY A 40 7.62 -2.96 -9.35
N SER A 41 8.15 -2.41 -8.25
CA SER A 41 9.00 -3.17 -7.34
C SER A 41 8.89 -2.73 -5.88
N CYS A 42 7.89 -1.93 -5.53
CA CYS A 42 7.66 -1.62 -4.12
C CYS A 42 7.21 -2.87 -3.37
N PRO A 43 7.27 -2.89 -2.04
CA PRO A 43 6.91 -4.09 -1.29
C PRO A 43 5.53 -4.65 -1.63
N LEU A 44 4.53 -3.79 -1.77
CA LEU A 44 3.19 -4.25 -2.10
C LEU A 44 3.12 -4.80 -3.52
N SER A 45 3.80 -4.16 -4.47
CA SER A 45 3.90 -4.65 -5.84
C SER A 45 4.51 -6.06 -5.87
N ARG A 46 5.59 -6.27 -5.14
CA ARG A 46 6.24 -7.58 -5.11
C ARG A 46 5.35 -8.64 -4.47
N TYR A 47 4.65 -8.28 -3.40
CA TYR A 47 3.71 -9.20 -2.77
C TYR A 47 2.60 -9.61 -3.75
N LEU A 48 1.98 -8.65 -4.41
CA LEU A 48 0.91 -8.93 -5.36
C LEU A 48 1.41 -9.72 -6.56
N THR A 49 2.63 -9.44 -7.02
CA THR A 49 3.25 -10.19 -8.12
C THR A 49 3.40 -11.66 -7.74
N GLU A 50 3.85 -11.95 -6.52
CA GLU A 50 3.96 -13.33 -6.05
C GLU A 50 2.59 -13.97 -5.86
N TYR A 51 1.65 -13.24 -5.31
CA TYR A 51 0.33 -13.77 -5.00
C TYR A 51 -0.46 -14.12 -6.27
N TYR A 52 -0.44 -13.23 -7.26
CA TYR A 52 -1.21 -13.42 -8.50
C TYR A 52 -0.41 -14.08 -9.62
N HIS A 53 0.86 -14.36 -9.41
CA HIS A 53 1.74 -14.99 -10.39
C HIS A 53 1.85 -14.21 -11.70
N LYS A 54 1.78 -12.89 -11.63
CA LYS A 54 2.03 -11.99 -12.75
C LYS A 54 2.39 -10.63 -12.19
N HIS A 55 3.16 -9.86 -12.98
CA HIS A 55 3.69 -8.58 -12.51
C HIS A 55 2.55 -7.58 -12.27
N TYR A 56 2.46 -7.09 -11.05
CA TYR A 56 1.53 -6.04 -10.65
C TYR A 56 2.29 -4.76 -10.39
N PHE A 57 1.73 -3.65 -10.86
CA PHE A 57 2.20 -2.32 -10.54
C PHE A 57 1.31 -1.74 -9.46
N VAL A 58 1.90 -0.97 -8.56
CA VAL A 58 1.18 -0.34 -7.45
C VAL A 58 1.51 1.14 -7.43
N GLY A 59 0.51 1.98 -7.71
CA GLY A 59 0.61 3.42 -7.52
C GLY A 59 0.14 3.81 -6.13
N GLY A 60 -0.15 5.09 -5.95
CA GLY A 60 -0.61 5.57 -4.64
C GLY A 60 -2.00 5.08 -4.27
N ASP A 61 -2.89 5.03 -5.23
CA ASP A 61 -4.30 4.72 -4.98
C ASP A 61 -4.82 3.54 -5.79
N ALA A 62 -4.06 3.10 -6.78
CA ALA A 62 -4.51 2.08 -7.73
C ALA A 62 -3.42 1.08 -8.01
N CYS A 63 -3.81 -0.08 -8.48
CA CYS A 63 -2.88 -1.13 -8.87
C CYS A 63 -3.47 -1.95 -9.99
N GLY A 64 -2.64 -2.78 -10.60
CA GLY A 64 -3.09 -3.70 -11.62
C GLY A 64 -1.93 -4.39 -12.31
N PRO A 65 -2.25 -5.40 -13.14
CA PRO A 65 -1.22 -6.07 -13.93
C PRO A 65 -0.64 -5.11 -14.96
N SER A 66 0.51 -5.46 -15.51
CA SER A 66 1.21 -4.60 -16.48
C SER A 66 0.35 -4.23 -17.69
N SER A 67 -0.61 -5.07 -18.04
CA SER A 67 -1.53 -4.79 -19.15
C SER A 67 -2.52 -3.67 -18.84
N ASN A 68 -2.83 -3.46 -17.54
CA ASN A 68 -3.70 -2.38 -17.10
C ASN A 68 -3.34 -2.01 -15.66
N PRO A 69 -2.31 -1.16 -15.45
CA PRO A 69 -1.78 -0.89 -14.11
C PRO A 69 -2.72 -0.17 -13.15
N ALA A 70 -3.80 0.38 -13.65
CA ALA A 70 -4.75 1.11 -12.81
C ALA A 70 -6.14 0.48 -12.83
N SER A 71 -6.22 -0.83 -12.99
CA SER A 71 -7.51 -1.52 -13.11
C SER A 71 -8.25 -1.69 -11.79
N TYR A 72 -7.56 -1.57 -10.66
CA TYR A 72 -8.16 -1.73 -9.34
C TYR A 72 -7.82 -0.57 -8.42
N ASP A 73 -8.75 -0.25 -7.52
CA ASP A 73 -8.45 0.64 -6.41
C ASP A 73 -7.78 -0.15 -5.30
N LEU A 74 -6.85 0.49 -4.58
CA LEU A 74 -6.27 -0.10 -3.39
C LEU A 74 -7.21 0.07 -2.19
N PRO A 75 -7.27 -0.91 -1.28
CA PRO A 75 -7.90 -0.68 0.02
C PRO A 75 -7.24 0.50 0.72
N SER A 76 -7.99 1.19 1.57
CA SER A 76 -7.48 2.39 2.22
C SER A 76 -6.20 2.17 3.01
N TRP A 77 -6.08 1.04 3.72
CA TRP A 77 -4.87 0.74 4.48
C TRP A 77 -3.66 0.55 3.56
N ALA A 78 -3.88 -0.06 2.39
CA ALA A 78 -2.81 -0.31 1.42
C ALA A 78 -2.35 0.99 0.78
N SER A 79 -3.28 1.87 0.44
CA SER A 79 -2.94 3.20 -0.06
C SER A 79 -2.16 3.98 0.99
N ALA A 80 -2.59 3.95 2.24
CA ALA A 80 -1.87 4.61 3.34
C ALA A 80 -0.46 4.03 3.50
N PHE A 81 -0.32 2.72 3.37
CA PHE A 81 0.97 2.06 3.43
C PHE A 81 1.92 2.59 2.35
N VAL A 82 1.45 2.63 1.11
CA VAL A 82 2.27 3.09 -0.01
C VAL A 82 2.67 4.55 0.16
N HIS A 83 1.72 5.41 0.48
CA HIS A 83 2.00 6.84 0.67
C HIS A 83 2.99 7.08 1.80
N ARG A 84 2.82 6.39 2.91
CA ARG A 84 3.72 6.55 4.04
C ARG A 84 5.12 6.03 3.73
N LEU A 85 5.20 4.92 3.02
CA LEU A 85 6.47 4.35 2.63
C LEU A 85 7.26 5.32 1.76
N ASP A 86 6.60 5.87 0.75
CA ASP A 86 7.22 6.81 -0.17
C ASP A 86 7.63 8.10 0.54
N ASN A 87 6.79 8.59 1.43
CA ASN A 87 7.09 9.78 2.23
C ASN A 87 8.32 9.54 3.11
N ARG A 88 8.37 8.38 3.77
CA ARG A 88 9.50 8.04 4.64
C ARG A 88 10.81 7.94 3.87
N ALA A 89 10.75 7.53 2.61
CA ALA A 89 11.91 7.47 1.74
C ALA A 89 12.29 8.82 1.13
N GLY A 90 11.56 9.87 1.49
CA GLY A 90 11.80 11.22 0.95
C GLY A 90 11.45 11.32 -0.53
N TYR A 91 10.52 10.50 -0.97
CA TYR A 91 10.09 10.43 -2.38
C TYR A 91 11.23 10.08 -3.32
N GLN A 92 12.19 9.30 -2.84
CA GLN A 92 13.30 8.81 -3.64
C GLN A 92 13.30 7.29 -3.61
N GLU A 93 13.81 6.69 -4.68
CA GLU A 93 13.95 5.24 -4.74
C GLU A 93 14.91 4.78 -3.67
N GLN A 94 14.45 3.89 -2.82
CA GLN A 94 15.24 3.40 -1.70
C GLN A 94 14.85 1.96 -1.39
N PRO A 95 15.85 1.05 -1.26
CA PRO A 95 15.55 -0.33 -0.86
C PRO A 95 14.92 -0.36 0.54
N ILE A 96 13.92 -1.20 0.71
CA ILE A 96 13.17 -1.32 1.95
C ILE A 96 13.26 -2.76 2.44
N THR A 97 13.64 -2.93 3.70
CA THR A 97 13.64 -4.27 4.32
C THR A 97 12.25 -4.60 4.84
N GLY A 98 12.03 -5.90 5.07
CA GLY A 98 10.76 -6.34 5.68
C GLY A 98 10.51 -5.66 7.02
N SER A 99 11.55 -5.47 7.82
CA SER A 99 11.43 -4.79 9.11
C SER A 99 10.98 -3.35 8.95
N GLN A 100 11.55 -2.62 8.00
CA GLN A 100 11.14 -1.24 7.71
C GLN A 100 9.72 -1.19 7.19
N ALA A 101 9.36 -2.12 6.32
CA ALA A 101 8.00 -2.19 5.78
C ALA A 101 6.99 -2.52 6.88
N LEU A 102 7.35 -3.36 7.85
CA LEU A 102 6.48 -3.66 8.99
C LEU A 102 6.18 -2.43 9.82
N GLU A 103 7.16 -1.58 10.07
CA GLU A 103 6.93 -0.34 10.80
C GLU A 103 5.91 0.53 10.09
N VAL A 104 6.04 0.64 8.76
CA VAL A 104 5.11 1.42 7.96
C VAL A 104 3.73 0.77 7.95
N TYR A 105 3.69 -0.55 7.83
CA TYR A 105 2.44 -1.30 7.86
C TYR A 105 1.68 -1.07 9.17
N GLU A 106 2.37 -1.18 10.29
CA GLU A 106 1.76 -0.97 11.59
C GLU A 106 1.22 0.45 11.71
N TRP A 107 2.00 1.42 11.25
CA TRP A 107 1.54 2.81 11.26
C TRP A 107 0.30 2.97 10.37
N ALA A 108 0.31 2.43 9.16
CA ALA A 108 -0.78 2.60 8.20
C ALA A 108 -2.09 1.99 8.71
N THR A 109 -2.01 0.79 9.27
CA THR A 109 -3.19 0.10 9.79
C THR A 109 -3.67 0.72 11.09
N HIS A 110 -2.76 1.21 11.91
CA HIS A 110 -3.08 1.85 13.18
C HIS A 110 -3.61 3.28 12.97
N ALA A 111 -3.04 4.00 12.03
CA ALA A 111 -3.48 5.36 11.71
C ALA A 111 -4.93 5.39 11.22
N HIS A 112 -5.35 4.34 10.54
CA HIS A 112 -6.74 4.24 10.09
C HIS A 112 -7.70 4.20 11.28
N ILE A 113 -7.31 3.54 12.35
CA ILE A 113 -8.08 3.50 13.59
C ILE A 113 -7.97 4.85 14.30
N LEU A 114 -6.79 5.43 14.34
CA LEU A 114 -6.55 6.71 15.02
C LEU A 114 -7.34 7.85 14.40
N LEU A 115 -7.62 7.81 13.11
CA LEU A 115 -8.44 8.84 12.48
C LEU A 115 -9.85 8.87 13.05
N PHE A 116 -10.39 7.71 13.40
CA PHE A 116 -11.68 7.65 14.07
C PHE A 116 -11.59 8.21 15.47
N ASP A 117 -10.56 7.83 16.21
CA ASP A 117 -10.36 8.28 17.57
C ASP A 117 -10.14 9.78 17.64
N GLU A 118 -9.50 10.34 16.63
CA GLU A 118 -9.25 11.76 16.56
C GLU A 118 -10.53 12.58 16.55
N PHE A 119 -11.56 12.09 15.90
CA PHE A 119 -12.84 12.75 15.90
C PHE A 119 -13.54 12.63 17.25
N LEU A 120 -13.23 11.58 18.01
CA LEU A 120 -13.90 11.30 19.27
C LEU A 120 -13.17 11.88 20.48
N SER A 121 -11.85 11.96 20.43
CA SER A 121 -11.07 12.48 21.56
C SER A 121 -9.74 13.02 21.08
N SER A 122 -9.81 14.17 20.42
CA SER A 122 -8.61 14.85 19.93
C SER A 122 -7.67 15.24 21.04
N ASP A 123 -8.18 15.44 22.25
CA ASP A 123 -7.35 15.80 23.41
C ASP A 123 -6.37 14.72 23.79
N GLU A 124 -6.75 13.47 23.64
CA GLU A 124 -5.87 12.37 23.95
C GLU A 124 -4.70 12.28 23.01
N LEU A 125 -4.93 12.62 21.76
CA LEU A 125 -3.88 12.58 20.75
C LEU A 125 -2.85 13.68 20.95
N ALA A 126 -3.25 14.75 21.60
CA ALA A 126 -2.33 15.85 21.89
C ALA A 126 -1.20 15.44 22.83
N PHE A 127 -1.37 14.38 23.56
CA PHE A 127 -0.36 13.88 24.49
C PHE A 127 0.55 12.82 23.89
N ALA A 128 0.14 12.29 22.78
CA ALA A 128 0.95 11.29 22.10
C ALA A 128 2.03 11.94 21.25
#